data_9a88a6df90577ca589e935512e67a656
#
_entry.id   9a88a6df90577ca589e935512e67a656
#
_cell.length_a   1.000
_cell.length_b   1.000
_cell.length_c   1.000
_cell.angle_alpha   90.00
_cell.angle_beta   90.00
_cell.angle_gamma   90.00
#
_symmetry.space_group_name_H-M   'P 1'
#
loop_
_entity.id
_entity.type
_entity.pdbx_description
1 polymer ?
#
loop_
_entity_poly.entity_id
_entity_poly.type
_entity_poly.pdbx_seq_one_letter_code
_entity_poly.pdbx_strand_id
1 'polypeptide(L)'
;MLLANPIAPDNLLSGSGALVVLAIVLFAECGLLIGFFLPGDTLLFAAGISIATGTITSPLAAYLVVAPIAAVAGNLVGYWIGYTAGPVVFHRPNSRLFRPEYVTRAHEFFERFGSWTIIIGRFVPIVRTVVTVMAGVGRMRFALYTLYSVVGAVLWADGVLLLGHQLGKIQFVRDHKNWIDYLVIVVVILGFVPVAVHYWQGRRR
;
A
#
# COMPACT_ATOMS: atom_id res chain seq x y z
N MET A 1 14.52 16.12 28.49
CA MET A 1 13.56 15.74 27.44
C MET A 1 14.02 14.39 26.87
N LEU A 2 13.56 13.30 27.49
CA LEU A 2 13.96 11.93 27.14
C LEU A 2 13.38 11.61 25.76
N LEU A 3 14.24 11.29 24.82
CA LEU A 3 13.85 10.74 23.52
C LEU A 3 13.10 9.43 23.78
N ALA A 4 11.77 9.48 23.74
CA ALA A 4 10.94 8.30 23.87
C ALA A 4 11.37 7.33 22.77
N ASN A 5 11.79 6.14 23.16
CA ASN A 5 12.22 5.09 22.25
C ASN A 5 11.01 4.68 21.36
N PRO A 6 11.02 4.99 20.05
CA PRO A 6 9.84 4.77 19.20
C PRO A 6 9.46 3.28 19.04
N ILE A 7 10.33 2.37 19.49
CA ILE A 7 10.17 0.91 19.37
C ILE A 7 9.72 0.27 20.70
N ALA A 8 9.49 1.06 21.76
CA ALA A 8 8.97 0.49 23.00
C ALA A 8 7.55 -0.08 22.76
N PRO A 9 7.20 -1.25 23.34
CA PRO A 9 5.88 -1.89 23.14
C PRO A 9 4.70 -0.95 23.44
N ASP A 10 4.84 -0.09 24.42
CA ASP A 10 3.83 0.90 24.80
C ASP A 10 3.65 2.01 23.76
N ASN A 11 4.70 2.31 22.97
CA ASN A 11 4.66 3.28 21.88
C ASN A 11 4.22 2.65 20.55
N LEU A 12 4.36 1.34 20.38
CA LEU A 12 3.87 0.61 19.19
C LEU A 12 2.35 0.51 19.18
N LEU A 13 1.71 0.50 20.36
CA LEU A 13 0.25 0.47 20.51
C LEU A 13 -0.35 1.87 20.72
N SER A 14 0.47 2.87 21.10
CA SER A 14 0.06 4.25 21.29
C SER A 14 0.58 5.15 20.19
N GLY A 15 -0.32 5.57 19.32
CA GLY A 15 -0.19 6.74 18.45
C GLY A 15 0.94 6.75 17.41
N SER A 16 2.16 7.03 17.80
CA SER A 16 3.28 7.22 16.86
C SER A 16 3.79 5.91 16.26
N GLY A 17 3.78 4.82 17.02
CA GLY A 17 4.19 3.50 16.52
C GLY A 17 3.24 2.94 15.47
N ALA A 18 1.93 3.08 15.69
CA ALA A 18 0.92 2.67 14.73
C ALA A 18 1.05 3.40 13.39
N LEU A 19 1.37 4.70 13.44
CA LEU A 19 1.60 5.52 12.24
C LEU A 19 2.83 5.03 11.45
N VAL A 20 3.93 4.73 12.14
CA VAL A 20 5.16 4.22 11.51
C VAL A 20 4.93 2.84 10.88
N VAL A 21 4.28 1.94 11.60
CA VAL A 21 3.93 0.60 11.08
C VAL A 21 3.05 0.73 9.83
N LEU A 22 2.01 1.56 9.89
CA LEU A 22 1.14 1.83 8.74
C LEU A 22 1.95 2.36 7.55
N ALA A 23 2.84 3.32 7.76
CA ALA A 23 3.66 3.91 6.71
C ALA A 23 4.57 2.86 6.05
N ILE A 24 5.22 2.00 6.85
CA ILE A 24 6.10 0.93 6.36
C ILE A 24 5.29 -0.08 5.53
N VAL A 25 4.12 -0.50 6.03
CA VAL A 25 3.25 -1.46 5.34
C VAL A 25 2.75 -0.88 4.02
N LEU A 26 2.27 0.36 3.99
CA LEU A 26 1.82 1.03 2.77
C LEU A 26 2.95 1.21 1.76
N PHE A 27 4.13 1.61 2.23
CA PHE A 27 5.32 1.71 1.38
C PHE A 27 5.67 0.36 0.75
N ALA A 28 5.73 -0.71 1.55
CA ALA A 28 6.06 -2.04 1.07
C ALA A 28 5.00 -2.60 0.11
N GLU A 29 3.72 -2.38 0.43
CA GLU A 29 2.59 -2.84 -0.39
C GLU A 29 2.54 -2.13 -1.74
N CYS A 30 2.77 -0.82 -1.77
CA CYS A 30 2.74 -0.04 -3.00
C CYS A 30 4.03 -0.18 -3.83
N GLY A 31 5.18 -0.45 -3.18
CA GLY A 31 6.49 -0.45 -3.83
C GLY A 31 6.97 -1.83 -4.26
N LEU A 32 6.60 -2.86 -3.53
CA LEU A 32 7.07 -4.21 -3.78
C LEU A 32 5.96 -5.07 -4.37
N LEU A 33 6.25 -5.79 -5.45
CA LEU A 33 5.29 -6.73 -6.07
C LEU A 33 4.80 -7.81 -5.08
N ILE A 34 5.64 -8.15 -4.08
CA ILE A 34 5.31 -9.09 -3.00
C ILE A 34 4.35 -8.44 -1.99
N GLY A 35 4.31 -7.13 -1.93
CA GLY A 35 3.47 -6.34 -1.02
C GLY A 35 1.96 -6.50 -1.26
N PHE A 36 1.55 -7.06 -2.40
CA PHE A 36 0.16 -7.41 -2.68
C PHE A 36 -0.51 -8.24 -1.57
N PHE A 37 0.27 -9.03 -0.83
CA PHE A 37 -0.24 -9.83 0.29
C PHE A 37 -0.34 -9.03 1.60
N LEU A 38 0.15 -7.80 1.66
CA LEU A 38 0.06 -6.98 2.86
C LEU A 38 -1.34 -6.33 2.96
N PRO A 39 -1.94 -6.33 4.16
CA PRO A 39 -3.29 -5.82 4.36
C PRO A 39 -3.33 -4.30 4.60
N GLY A 40 -2.69 -3.50 3.74
CA GLY A 40 -2.58 -2.04 3.92
C GLY A 40 -3.93 -1.32 3.87
N ASP A 41 -4.84 -1.76 3.00
CA ASP A 41 -6.22 -1.24 2.93
C ASP A 41 -6.94 -1.42 4.26
N THR A 42 -6.81 -2.62 4.84
CA THR A 42 -7.43 -2.94 6.12
C THR A 42 -6.80 -2.15 7.25
N LEU A 43 -5.47 -1.96 7.23
CA LEU A 43 -4.78 -1.16 8.24
C LEU A 43 -5.17 0.32 8.17
N LEU A 44 -5.34 0.89 6.96
CA LEU A 44 -5.84 2.25 6.77
C LEU A 44 -7.25 2.40 7.35
N PHE A 45 -8.13 1.48 7.00
CA PHE A 45 -9.51 1.48 7.48
C PHE A 45 -9.60 1.34 9.00
N ALA A 46 -8.82 0.39 9.55
CA ALA A 46 -8.72 0.15 10.99
C ALA A 46 -8.14 1.35 11.75
N ALA A 47 -7.09 1.99 11.20
CA ALA A 47 -6.52 3.19 11.79
C ALA A 47 -7.56 4.32 11.86
N GLY A 48 -8.37 4.49 10.81
CA GLY A 48 -9.46 5.45 10.80
C GLY A 48 -10.47 5.20 11.93
N ILE A 49 -10.92 3.96 12.10
CA ILE A 49 -11.82 3.57 13.21
C ILE A 49 -11.15 3.80 14.56
N SER A 50 -9.92 3.37 14.74
CA SER A 50 -9.18 3.45 16.00
C SER A 50 -8.92 4.89 16.44
N ILE A 51 -8.71 5.81 15.50
CA ILE A 51 -8.63 7.25 15.78
C ILE A 51 -10.01 7.79 16.22
N ALA A 52 -11.09 7.40 15.53
CA ALA A 52 -12.44 7.87 15.86
C ALA A 52 -12.94 7.38 17.21
N THR A 53 -12.54 6.16 17.63
CA THR A 53 -12.89 5.57 18.91
C THR A 53 -11.96 5.97 20.05
N GLY A 54 -10.89 6.75 19.76
CA GLY A 54 -9.91 7.21 20.75
C GLY A 54 -8.90 6.14 21.18
N THR A 55 -8.84 4.99 20.50
CA THR A 55 -7.83 3.94 20.75
C THR A 55 -6.44 4.42 20.33
N ILE A 56 -6.37 5.14 19.22
CA ILE A 56 -5.17 5.83 18.75
C ILE A 56 -5.29 7.31 19.11
N THR A 57 -4.33 7.82 19.88
CA THR A 57 -4.31 9.21 20.37
C THR A 57 -3.67 10.19 19.40
N SER A 58 -2.98 9.70 18.37
CA SER A 58 -2.37 10.56 17.34
C SER A 58 -3.43 11.28 16.49
N PRO A 59 -3.16 12.52 16.09
CA PRO A 59 -4.11 13.32 15.33
C PRO A 59 -4.36 12.70 13.94
N LEU A 60 -5.61 12.67 13.51
CA LEU A 60 -6.02 12.21 12.16
C LEU A 60 -5.20 12.88 11.04
N ALA A 61 -4.89 14.18 11.20
CA ALA A 61 -4.11 14.94 10.23
C ALA A 61 -2.72 14.32 9.95
N ALA A 62 -2.07 13.71 10.96
CA ALA A 62 -0.79 13.04 10.75
C ALA A 62 -0.94 11.84 9.81
N TYR A 63 -2.01 11.07 9.96
CA TYR A 63 -2.30 9.92 9.09
C TYR A 63 -2.66 10.35 7.66
N LEU A 64 -3.47 11.42 7.51
CA LEU A 64 -3.84 11.99 6.21
C LEU A 64 -2.62 12.52 5.43
N VAL A 65 -1.53 12.88 6.10
CA VAL A 65 -0.30 13.32 5.44
C VAL A 65 0.66 12.15 5.20
N VAL A 66 0.88 11.32 6.22
CA VAL A 66 1.92 10.27 6.17
C VAL A 66 1.50 9.10 5.27
N ALA A 67 0.22 8.71 5.29
CA ALA A 67 -0.24 7.57 4.51
C ALA A 67 -0.08 7.78 2.98
N PRO A 68 -0.57 8.89 2.38
CA PRO A 68 -0.33 9.12 0.96
C PRO A 68 1.16 9.31 0.62
N ILE A 69 1.96 9.95 1.49
CA ILE A 69 3.41 10.10 1.26
C ILE A 69 4.08 8.72 1.21
N ALA A 70 3.79 7.82 2.15
CA ALA A 70 4.34 6.46 2.18
C ALA A 70 3.92 5.67 0.93
N ALA A 71 2.65 5.76 0.53
CA ALA A 71 2.14 5.12 -0.67
C ALA A 71 2.80 5.65 -1.95
N VAL A 72 2.99 6.96 -2.07
CA VAL A 72 3.69 7.58 -3.21
C VAL A 72 5.15 7.14 -3.24
N ALA A 73 5.85 7.18 -2.10
CA ALA A 73 7.23 6.74 -2.02
C ALA A 73 7.39 5.28 -2.47
N GLY A 74 6.50 4.39 -2.02
CA GLY A 74 6.44 3.01 -2.49
C GLY A 74 6.24 2.91 -4.00
N ASN A 75 5.28 3.66 -4.55
CA ASN A 75 5.03 3.66 -5.99
C ASN A 75 6.23 4.14 -6.81
N LEU A 76 6.94 5.17 -6.34
CA LEU A 76 8.14 5.64 -7.02
C LEU A 76 9.22 4.55 -7.05
N VAL A 77 9.39 3.81 -5.95
CA VAL A 77 10.29 2.64 -5.91
C VAL A 77 9.82 1.57 -6.90
N GLY A 78 8.54 1.21 -6.91
CA GLY A 78 7.98 0.23 -7.85
C GLY A 78 8.14 0.67 -9.32
N TYR A 79 7.94 1.94 -9.61
CA TYR A 79 8.21 2.51 -10.94
C TYR A 79 9.70 2.36 -11.32
N TRP A 80 10.62 2.72 -10.43
CA TRP A 80 12.05 2.58 -10.67
C TRP A 80 12.49 1.13 -10.85
N ILE A 81 11.92 0.19 -10.09
CA ILE A 81 12.12 -1.25 -10.30
C ILE A 81 11.68 -1.63 -11.73
N GLY A 82 10.50 -1.22 -12.16
CA GLY A 82 10.03 -1.46 -13.52
C GLY A 82 10.91 -0.83 -14.58
N TYR A 83 11.32 0.41 -14.37
CA TYR A 83 12.16 1.17 -15.30
C TYR A 83 13.55 0.55 -15.50
N THR A 84 14.17 0.11 -14.40
CA THR A 84 15.54 -0.46 -14.42
C THR A 84 15.56 -1.95 -14.76
N ALA A 85 14.63 -2.72 -14.20
CA ALA A 85 14.53 -4.15 -14.44
C ALA A 85 13.91 -4.48 -15.80
N GLY A 86 13.02 -3.62 -16.32
CA GLY A 86 12.35 -3.83 -17.58
C GLY A 86 13.29 -4.22 -18.71
N PRO A 87 14.29 -3.41 -19.09
CA PRO A 87 15.23 -3.73 -20.19
C PRO A 87 15.97 -5.05 -19.95
N VAL A 88 16.40 -5.32 -18.73
CA VAL A 88 17.22 -6.51 -18.40
C VAL A 88 16.39 -7.80 -18.42
N VAL A 89 15.15 -7.71 -17.95
CA VAL A 89 14.28 -8.89 -17.77
C VAL A 89 13.58 -9.25 -19.07
N PHE A 90 13.19 -8.26 -19.89
CA PHE A 90 12.50 -8.48 -21.15
C PHE A 90 13.42 -8.80 -22.34
N HIS A 91 14.77 -8.66 -22.20
CA HIS A 91 15.73 -9.07 -23.23
C HIS A 91 16.19 -10.54 -23.07
N ARG A 92 15.70 -11.29 -22.10
CA ARG A 92 16.04 -12.72 -21.96
C ARG A 92 15.12 -13.57 -22.85
N PRO A 93 15.64 -14.23 -23.92
CA PRO A 93 14.83 -14.90 -24.94
C PRO A 93 14.06 -16.14 -24.47
N ASN A 94 14.31 -16.65 -23.23
CA ASN A 94 13.70 -17.88 -22.71
C ASN A 94 12.86 -17.70 -21.43
N SER A 95 12.48 -16.48 -21.07
CA SER A 95 11.66 -16.25 -19.88
C SER A 95 10.18 -16.43 -20.19
N ARG A 96 9.54 -17.45 -19.61
CA ARG A 96 8.08 -17.65 -19.70
C ARG A 96 7.27 -16.55 -19.02
N LEU A 97 7.85 -15.85 -18.04
CA LEU A 97 7.18 -14.80 -17.26
C LEU A 97 7.39 -13.39 -17.83
N PHE A 98 8.46 -13.16 -18.62
CA PHE A 98 8.86 -11.84 -19.06
C PHE A 98 9.08 -11.82 -20.56
N ARG A 99 7.99 -11.75 -21.32
CA ARG A 99 8.03 -11.66 -22.78
C ARG A 99 8.08 -10.20 -23.23
N PRO A 100 8.81 -9.87 -24.31
CA PRO A 100 8.82 -8.54 -24.90
C PRO A 100 7.41 -8.00 -25.24
N GLU A 101 6.48 -8.91 -25.53
CA GLU A 101 5.07 -8.61 -25.79
C GLU A 101 4.38 -7.89 -24.61
N TYR A 102 4.83 -8.11 -23.36
CA TYR A 102 4.25 -7.43 -22.20
C TYR A 102 4.62 -5.95 -22.14
N VAL A 103 5.81 -5.58 -22.64
CA VAL A 103 6.23 -4.17 -22.72
C VAL A 103 5.36 -3.44 -23.77
N THR A 104 5.17 -4.08 -24.93
CA THR A 104 4.32 -3.52 -25.99
C THR A 104 2.88 -3.38 -25.50
N ARG A 105 2.33 -4.42 -24.87
CA ARG A 105 0.98 -4.38 -24.27
C ARG A 105 0.84 -3.32 -23.17
N ALA A 106 1.88 -3.10 -22.36
CA ALA A 106 1.86 -2.05 -21.37
C ALA A 106 1.78 -0.67 -22.01
N HIS A 107 2.57 -0.47 -23.05
CA HIS A 107 2.59 0.78 -23.81
C HIS A 107 1.23 1.04 -24.48
N GLU A 108 0.70 0.06 -25.24
CA GLU A 108 -0.62 0.10 -25.86
C GLU A 108 -1.74 0.35 -24.83
N PHE A 109 -1.62 -0.25 -23.64
CA PHE A 109 -2.59 -0.07 -22.56
C PHE A 109 -2.62 1.38 -22.07
N PHE A 110 -1.44 1.98 -21.81
CA PHE A 110 -1.37 3.38 -21.40
C PHE A 110 -1.73 4.35 -22.54
N GLU A 111 -1.45 4.01 -23.79
CA GLU A 111 -1.90 4.78 -24.94
C GLU A 111 -3.43 4.75 -25.10
N ARG A 112 -4.05 3.59 -24.92
CA ARG A 112 -5.49 3.39 -25.07
C ARG A 112 -6.30 3.98 -23.93
N PHE A 113 -5.87 3.75 -22.69
CA PHE A 113 -6.62 4.12 -21.49
C PHE A 113 -6.09 5.39 -20.81
N GLY A 114 -4.95 5.89 -21.25
CA GLY A 114 -4.33 7.09 -20.73
C GLY A 114 -3.79 6.94 -19.30
N SER A 115 -3.23 8.03 -18.82
CA SER A 115 -2.60 8.08 -17.49
C SER A 115 -3.60 7.97 -16.33
N TRP A 116 -4.89 8.15 -16.57
CA TRP A 116 -5.98 7.98 -15.61
C TRP A 116 -6.04 6.57 -15.01
N THR A 117 -5.54 5.59 -15.75
CA THR A 117 -5.44 4.20 -15.29
C THR A 117 -4.63 4.07 -13.99
N ILE A 118 -3.68 4.97 -13.75
CA ILE A 118 -2.88 4.98 -12.51
C ILE A 118 -3.77 5.32 -11.31
N ILE A 119 -4.73 6.24 -11.48
CA ILE A 119 -5.66 6.62 -10.41
C ILE A 119 -6.69 5.50 -10.20
N ILE A 120 -7.37 5.08 -11.27
CA ILE A 120 -8.46 4.10 -11.20
C ILE A 120 -7.92 2.73 -10.74
N GLY A 121 -6.76 2.34 -11.27
CA GLY A 121 -6.11 1.07 -10.93
C GLY A 121 -5.75 0.95 -9.44
N ARG A 122 -5.65 2.06 -8.71
CA ARG A 122 -5.39 2.03 -7.27
C ARG A 122 -6.50 1.42 -6.44
N PHE A 123 -7.73 1.53 -6.91
CA PHE A 123 -8.89 0.97 -6.21
C PHE A 123 -9.00 -0.56 -6.38
N VAL A 124 -8.17 -1.14 -7.25
CA VAL A 124 -8.09 -2.60 -7.43
C VAL A 124 -6.72 -3.09 -6.96
N PRO A 125 -6.64 -3.86 -5.86
CA PRO A 125 -5.38 -4.20 -5.19
C PRO A 125 -4.31 -4.82 -6.11
N ILE A 126 -4.68 -5.75 -6.97
CA ILE A 126 -3.76 -6.39 -7.92
C ILE A 126 -3.30 -5.39 -8.98
N VAL A 127 -4.22 -4.58 -9.50
CA VAL A 127 -3.94 -3.66 -10.60
C VAL A 127 -2.97 -2.58 -10.16
N ARG A 128 -3.09 -2.05 -8.94
CA ARG A 128 -2.24 -0.95 -8.45
C ARG A 128 -0.75 -1.30 -8.42
N THR A 129 -0.40 -2.53 -8.01
CA THR A 129 1.01 -2.96 -7.97
C THR A 129 1.56 -3.23 -9.37
N VAL A 130 0.75 -3.86 -10.22
CA VAL A 130 1.11 -4.16 -11.61
C VAL A 130 1.25 -2.88 -12.42
N VAL A 131 0.29 -1.97 -12.37
CA VAL A 131 0.29 -0.69 -13.10
C VAL A 131 1.52 0.14 -12.76
N THR A 132 1.95 0.16 -11.50
CA THR A 132 3.15 0.87 -11.03
C THR A 132 4.41 0.37 -11.75
N VAL A 133 4.63 -0.94 -11.75
CA VAL A 133 5.80 -1.54 -12.42
C VAL A 133 5.69 -1.41 -13.95
N MET A 134 4.48 -1.62 -14.51
CA MET A 134 4.24 -1.49 -15.94
C MET A 134 4.45 -0.05 -16.45
N ALA A 135 4.13 0.97 -15.65
CA ALA A 135 4.44 2.37 -15.97
C ALA A 135 5.95 2.60 -16.08
N GLY A 136 6.74 1.95 -15.20
CA GLY A 136 8.20 1.97 -15.27
C GLY A 136 8.73 1.23 -16.51
N VAL A 137 8.25 0.02 -16.77
CA VAL A 137 8.62 -0.80 -17.93
C VAL A 137 8.29 -0.10 -19.23
N GLY A 138 7.09 0.50 -19.34
CA GLY A 138 6.63 1.28 -20.48
C GLY A 138 7.30 2.65 -20.62
N ARG A 139 8.27 2.99 -19.74
CA ARG A 139 8.98 4.27 -19.72
C ARG A 139 8.06 5.48 -19.76
N MET A 140 6.95 5.42 -19.03
CA MET A 140 6.06 6.55 -18.89
C MET A 140 6.82 7.77 -18.37
N ARG A 141 6.47 8.98 -18.81
CA ARG A 141 7.10 10.22 -18.33
C ARG A 141 6.99 10.32 -16.82
N PHE A 142 8.14 10.34 -16.11
CA PHE A 142 8.21 10.30 -14.63
C PHE A 142 7.36 11.37 -13.96
N ALA A 143 7.40 12.62 -14.45
CA ALA A 143 6.61 13.71 -13.90
C ALA A 143 5.10 13.44 -13.99
N LEU A 144 4.64 12.88 -15.12
CA LEU A 144 3.24 12.55 -15.33
C LEU A 144 2.82 11.38 -14.42
N TYR A 145 3.65 10.33 -14.33
CA TYR A 145 3.44 9.21 -13.42
C TYR A 145 3.34 9.67 -11.96
N THR A 146 4.28 10.53 -11.53
CA THR A 146 4.30 11.06 -10.16
C THR A 146 3.05 11.86 -9.86
N LEU A 147 2.61 12.74 -10.77
CA LEU A 147 1.40 13.52 -10.60
C LEU A 147 0.16 12.63 -10.37
N TYR A 148 -0.07 11.66 -11.28
CA TYR A 148 -1.21 10.74 -11.16
C TYR A 148 -1.08 9.81 -9.95
N SER A 149 0.15 9.44 -9.58
CA SER A 149 0.44 8.65 -8.39
C SER A 149 0.09 9.41 -7.10
N VAL A 150 0.43 10.70 -7.02
CA VAL A 150 0.07 11.57 -5.87
C VAL A 150 -1.44 11.73 -5.77
N VAL A 151 -2.10 12.11 -6.86
CA VAL A 151 -3.57 12.28 -6.86
C VAL A 151 -4.26 10.98 -6.46
N GLY A 152 -3.87 9.85 -7.06
CA GLY A 152 -4.44 8.55 -6.74
C GLY A 152 -4.15 8.10 -5.30
N ALA A 153 -2.96 8.41 -4.76
CA ALA A 153 -2.59 8.09 -3.38
C ALA A 153 -3.44 8.85 -2.36
N VAL A 154 -3.61 10.15 -2.57
CA VAL A 154 -4.45 10.99 -1.71
C VAL A 154 -5.90 10.50 -1.76
N LEU A 155 -6.47 10.35 -2.95
CA LEU A 155 -7.86 9.91 -3.08
C LEU A 155 -8.12 8.54 -2.43
N TRP A 156 -7.20 7.59 -2.62
CA TRP A 156 -7.37 6.24 -2.09
C TRP A 156 -7.06 6.19 -0.59
N ALA A 157 -5.87 6.64 -0.15
CA ALA A 157 -5.46 6.49 1.24
C ALA A 157 -6.32 7.33 2.18
N ASP A 158 -6.56 8.60 1.84
CA ASP A 158 -7.38 9.47 2.65
C ASP A 158 -8.85 9.07 2.57
N GLY A 159 -9.32 8.62 1.39
CA GLY A 159 -10.68 8.10 1.23
C GLY A 159 -10.96 6.92 2.15
N VAL A 160 -10.07 5.90 2.16
CA VAL A 160 -10.23 4.71 3.02
C VAL A 160 -10.10 5.06 4.50
N LEU A 161 -9.14 5.90 4.85
CA LEU A 161 -8.92 6.36 6.22
C LEU A 161 -10.13 7.16 6.76
N LEU A 162 -10.65 8.10 5.96
CA LEU A 162 -11.81 8.90 6.32
C LEU A 162 -13.09 8.07 6.40
N LEU A 163 -13.28 7.10 5.53
CA LEU A 163 -14.38 6.15 5.62
C LEU A 163 -14.33 5.39 6.95
N GLY A 164 -13.16 4.84 7.31
CA GLY A 164 -12.98 4.19 8.60
C GLY A 164 -13.27 5.13 9.78
N HIS A 165 -12.77 6.38 9.70
CA HIS A 165 -13.00 7.38 10.74
C HIS A 165 -14.48 7.77 10.88
N GLN A 166 -15.22 7.92 9.79
CA GLN A 166 -16.66 8.21 9.85
C GLN A 166 -17.45 7.03 10.41
N LEU A 167 -17.13 5.81 9.99
CA LEU A 167 -17.77 4.61 10.53
C LEU A 167 -17.46 4.41 12.01
N GLY A 168 -16.25 4.73 12.46
CA GLY A 168 -15.87 4.69 13.88
C GLY A 168 -16.64 5.66 14.78
N LYS A 169 -17.30 6.69 14.22
CA LYS A 169 -18.18 7.61 14.96
C LYS A 169 -19.57 7.04 15.21
N ILE A 170 -19.99 6.01 14.47
CA ILE A 170 -21.32 5.39 14.62
C ILE A 170 -21.36 4.66 15.96
N GLN A 171 -22.45 4.89 16.71
CA GLN A 171 -22.62 4.34 18.06
C GLN A 171 -22.52 2.81 18.08
N PHE A 172 -23.10 2.12 17.12
CA PHE A 172 -23.00 0.67 16.98
C PHE A 172 -21.54 0.15 16.92
N VAL A 173 -20.67 0.86 16.21
CA VAL A 173 -19.24 0.53 16.09
C VAL A 173 -18.52 0.77 17.42
N ARG A 174 -18.86 1.83 18.13
CA ARG A 174 -18.32 2.14 19.46
C ARG A 174 -18.67 1.09 20.49
N ASP A 175 -19.94 0.65 20.49
CA ASP A 175 -20.47 -0.34 21.44
C ASP A 175 -19.84 -1.72 21.21
N HIS A 176 -19.39 -2.00 19.98
CA HIS A 176 -18.78 -3.28 19.59
C HIS A 176 -17.26 -3.16 19.32
N LYS A 177 -16.60 -2.18 19.91
CA LYS A 177 -15.18 -1.87 19.70
C LYS A 177 -14.27 -3.10 19.80
N ASN A 178 -14.45 -3.92 20.81
CA ASN A 178 -13.62 -5.11 21.03
C ASN A 178 -13.69 -6.11 19.86
N TRP A 179 -14.86 -6.26 19.25
CA TRP A 179 -15.04 -7.12 18.07
C TRP A 179 -14.31 -6.58 16.84
N ILE A 180 -14.27 -5.27 16.69
CA ILE A 180 -13.58 -4.60 15.57
C ILE A 180 -12.08 -4.75 15.72
N ASP A 181 -11.55 -4.56 16.94
CA ASP A 181 -10.14 -4.75 17.24
C ASP A 181 -9.71 -6.21 16.96
N TYR A 182 -10.52 -7.20 17.36
CA TYR A 182 -10.27 -8.62 17.03
C TYR A 182 -10.34 -8.88 15.53
N LEU A 183 -11.31 -8.31 14.82
CA LEU A 183 -11.44 -8.47 13.36
C LEU A 183 -10.22 -7.90 12.65
N VAL A 184 -9.76 -6.73 13.07
CA VAL A 184 -8.54 -6.11 12.54
C VAL A 184 -7.32 -7.01 12.75
N ILE A 185 -7.13 -7.51 13.97
CA ILE A 185 -6.02 -8.42 14.31
C ILE A 185 -6.09 -9.68 13.42
N VAL A 186 -7.27 -10.29 13.30
CA VAL A 186 -7.46 -11.49 12.48
C VAL A 186 -7.12 -11.22 11.00
N VAL A 187 -7.58 -10.10 10.44
CA VAL A 187 -7.30 -9.75 9.04
C VAL A 187 -5.81 -9.47 8.83
N VAL A 188 -5.16 -8.78 9.78
CA VAL A 188 -3.71 -8.56 9.74
C VAL A 188 -2.96 -9.88 9.77
N ILE A 189 -3.30 -10.79 10.70
CA ILE A 189 -2.69 -12.11 10.79
C ILE A 189 -2.90 -12.88 9.49
N LEU A 190 -4.12 -12.93 8.97
CA LEU A 190 -4.43 -13.61 7.70
C LEU A 190 -3.66 -13.03 6.51
N GLY A 191 -3.43 -11.71 6.47
CA GLY A 191 -2.61 -11.05 5.46
C GLY A 191 -1.13 -11.46 5.52
N PHE A 192 -0.60 -11.76 6.72
CA PHE A 192 0.78 -12.23 6.87
C PHE A 192 0.97 -13.74 6.65
N VAL A 193 -0.11 -14.54 6.71
CA VAL A 193 -0.04 -16.00 6.53
C VAL A 193 0.62 -16.40 5.20
N PRO A 194 0.22 -15.87 4.02
CA PRO A 194 0.83 -16.26 2.76
C PRO A 194 2.31 -15.90 2.67
N VAL A 195 2.72 -14.79 3.28
CA VAL A 195 4.13 -14.37 3.35
C VAL A 195 4.92 -15.37 4.20
N ALA A 196 4.41 -15.74 5.36
CA ALA A 196 5.03 -16.71 6.27
C ALA A 196 5.13 -18.11 5.63
N VAL A 197 4.07 -18.56 4.95
CA VAL A 197 4.04 -19.86 4.25
C VAL A 197 5.05 -19.88 3.11
N HIS A 198 5.13 -18.83 2.32
CA HIS A 198 6.09 -18.73 1.21
C HIS A 198 7.53 -18.73 1.72
N TYR A 199 7.82 -18.02 2.79
CA TYR A 199 9.13 -18.02 3.45
C TYR A 199 9.54 -19.41 3.98
N TRP A 200 8.58 -20.14 4.56
CA TRP A 200 8.80 -21.49 5.09
C TRP A 200 9.03 -22.54 3.98
N GLN A 201 8.29 -22.43 2.88
CA GLN A 201 8.45 -23.32 1.72
C GLN A 201 9.79 -23.07 1.00
N GLY A 202 10.27 -21.83 0.94
CA GLY A 202 11.57 -21.48 0.36
C GLY A 202 12.78 -22.03 1.14
N ARG A 203 12.62 -22.32 2.45
CA ARG A 203 13.68 -22.91 3.30
C ARG A 203 13.77 -24.43 3.20
N ARG A 204 12.79 -25.08 2.58
CA ARG A 204 12.75 -26.56 2.45
C ARG A 204 13.24 -27.06 1.09
N ARG A 205 13.70 -26.17 0.22
CA ARG A 205 14.39 -26.49 -1.03
C ARG A 205 15.86 -26.05 -0.94
#